data_b4233aeb586447a8244c93ec2977d398
#
_entry.id   b4233aeb586447a8244c93ec2977d398
#
_cell.length_a   1.000
_cell.length_b   1.000
_cell.length_c   1.000
_cell.angle_alpha   90.00
_cell.angle_beta   90.00
_cell.angle_gamma   90.00
#
_symmetry.space_group_name_H-M   'P 1'
#
loop_
_entity.id
_entity.type
_entity.pdbx_description
1 polymer ?
#
loop_
_entity_poly.entity_id
_entity_poly.type
_entity_poly.pdbx_seq_one_letter_code
_entity_poly.pdbx_strand_id
1 'polypeptide(L)'
;ALAADWDFWAAFDLEAADLDALRDHLEDSLPRATHLYEIHYLMGPPMWFAIDEFTAFYCDLFPGKTALDAHRLLQGFDNKTLEIGRALWRLRDLAKAAPPVCRALLEHPADAVWGALEASVAGWCFREELRDFLKDYGRRSSLWDWGYPSWEDDPTPVINNLKNYLAQPDRDLRADLTLAAAEREAAIAQARCDLTDYPQPVRDRFEQLLDAAQIALVLTENHTYYIDFNGFGWLHRLIRECGQRLASVGCLNDPNDVFYLTLAELRETLAAPTLDRRALAAGRRAEAVRWADYPEPAELGTRPAEPVYLYSAEGRRMLRYIGGLVTEAPLPVAEPGQLRGQAGSPGKARGPARVIHSLAEAHRLQPGDILVTTTTAPPWTPLFLTAAAVVTDAGGLLSHGAVVSREYRIPAVVGARDATVRIADGQMIAVDGDQGLVTLLE
;
A
#
# COMPACT_ATOMS: atom_id res chain seq x y z
N ALA A 1 18.53 0.81 15.21
CA ALA A 1 18.39 -0.60 14.84
C ALA A 1 18.17 -0.72 13.33
N LEU A 2 17.08 -0.21 12.76
CA LEU A 2 16.76 -0.35 11.32
C LEU A 2 17.90 0.09 10.37
N ALA A 3 18.57 1.21 10.64
CA ALA A 3 19.65 1.71 9.80
C ALA A 3 20.82 0.71 9.69
N ALA A 4 21.18 0.04 10.80
CA ALA A 4 22.25 -0.95 10.79
C ALA A 4 21.91 -2.21 9.97
N ASP A 5 20.63 -2.60 9.94
CA ASP A 5 20.20 -3.73 9.12
C ASP A 5 20.20 -3.36 7.63
N TRP A 6 19.82 -2.12 7.30
CA TRP A 6 19.91 -1.65 5.91
C TRP A 6 21.35 -1.50 5.43
N ASP A 7 22.23 -0.94 6.25
CA ASP A 7 23.65 -0.82 5.95
C ASP A 7 24.27 -2.20 5.71
N PHE A 8 23.87 -3.22 6.49
CA PHE A 8 24.29 -4.61 6.31
C PHE A 8 23.91 -5.16 4.94
N TRP A 9 22.63 -5.01 4.52
CA TRP A 9 22.21 -5.49 3.20
C TRP A 9 22.75 -4.64 2.05
N ALA A 10 22.84 -3.34 2.21
CA ALA A 10 23.32 -2.44 1.17
C ALA A 10 24.81 -2.56 0.89
N ALA A 11 25.59 -2.97 1.90
CA ALA A 11 27.04 -3.16 1.77
C ALA A 11 27.42 -4.48 1.10
N PHE A 12 26.50 -5.44 1.00
CA PHE A 12 26.79 -6.75 0.41
C PHE A 12 26.65 -6.73 -1.12
N ASP A 13 27.72 -7.08 -1.81
CA ASP A 13 27.73 -7.17 -3.27
C ASP A 13 27.16 -8.52 -3.73
N LEU A 14 25.86 -8.53 -4.00
CA LEU A 14 25.14 -9.73 -4.46
C LEU A 14 25.68 -10.27 -5.78
N GLU A 15 26.09 -9.38 -6.71
CA GLU A 15 26.53 -9.78 -8.04
C GLU A 15 27.92 -10.43 -8.03
N ALA A 16 28.82 -9.99 -7.15
CA ALA A 16 30.16 -10.53 -7.02
C ALA A 16 30.23 -11.77 -6.10
N ALA A 17 29.20 -12.02 -5.27
CA ALA A 17 29.20 -13.09 -4.28
C ALA A 17 29.14 -14.48 -4.93
N ASP A 18 29.88 -15.42 -4.38
CA ASP A 18 29.75 -16.84 -4.72
C ASP A 18 28.63 -17.51 -3.89
N LEU A 19 28.37 -18.80 -4.16
CA LEU A 19 27.28 -19.53 -3.48
C LEU A 19 27.48 -19.66 -1.96
N ASP A 20 28.73 -19.79 -1.49
CA ASP A 20 29.02 -19.88 -0.06
C ASP A 20 28.76 -18.53 0.62
N ALA A 21 29.22 -17.43 0.01
CA ALA A 21 28.96 -16.08 0.51
C ALA A 21 27.46 -15.74 0.51
N LEU A 22 26.71 -16.13 -0.54
CA LEU A 22 25.27 -15.95 -0.60
C LEU A 22 24.54 -16.76 0.50
N ARG A 23 24.97 -18.01 0.73
CA ARG A 23 24.42 -18.85 1.80
C ARG A 23 24.65 -18.21 3.17
N ASP A 24 25.88 -17.80 3.46
CA ASP A 24 26.24 -17.24 4.75
C ASP A 24 25.50 -15.88 4.96
N HIS A 25 25.39 -15.05 3.92
CA HIS A 25 24.62 -13.82 3.97
C HIS A 25 23.11 -14.06 4.15
N LEU A 26 22.55 -15.16 3.60
CA LEU A 26 21.16 -15.57 3.84
C LEU A 26 20.95 -15.92 5.32
N GLU A 27 21.85 -16.71 5.92
CA GLU A 27 21.73 -17.08 7.34
C GLU A 27 21.83 -15.86 8.26
N ASP A 28 22.66 -14.88 7.95
CA ASP A 28 22.77 -13.63 8.69
C ASP A 28 21.59 -12.67 8.45
N SER A 29 20.93 -12.78 7.30
CA SER A 29 19.76 -11.95 6.93
C SER A 29 18.48 -12.39 7.63
N LEU A 30 18.27 -13.69 7.86
CA LEU A 30 17.01 -14.21 8.43
C LEU A 30 16.72 -13.69 9.85
N PRO A 31 17.68 -13.67 10.81
CA PRO A 31 17.46 -13.08 12.13
C PRO A 31 17.16 -11.57 12.05
N ARG A 32 17.80 -10.84 11.13
CA ARG A 32 17.57 -9.41 10.92
C ARG A 32 16.16 -9.15 10.42
N ALA A 33 15.69 -9.92 9.44
CA ALA A 33 14.32 -9.84 8.95
C ALA A 33 13.32 -10.17 10.07
N THR A 34 13.56 -11.19 10.89
CA THR A 34 12.74 -11.50 12.05
C THR A 34 12.67 -10.30 13.00
N HIS A 35 13.80 -9.65 13.31
CA HIS A 35 13.84 -8.47 14.15
C HIS A 35 13.06 -7.28 13.58
N LEU A 36 13.07 -7.07 12.26
CA LEU A 36 12.23 -6.04 11.61
C LEU A 36 10.74 -6.31 11.87
N TYR A 37 10.31 -7.58 11.77
CA TYR A 37 8.92 -7.94 12.07
C TYR A 37 8.55 -7.79 13.55
N GLU A 38 9.47 -8.10 14.46
CA GLU A 38 9.26 -7.83 15.89
C GLU A 38 9.01 -6.32 16.11
N ILE A 39 9.79 -5.45 15.49
CA ILE A 39 9.58 -4.01 15.56
C ILE A 39 8.21 -3.62 14.97
N HIS A 40 7.85 -4.16 13.79
CA HIS A 40 6.56 -3.90 13.15
C HIS A 40 5.38 -4.20 14.10
N TYR A 41 5.35 -5.39 14.68
CA TYR A 41 4.28 -5.81 15.58
C TYR A 41 4.28 -5.07 16.91
N LEU A 42 5.44 -4.67 17.43
CA LEU A 42 5.54 -3.88 18.65
C LEU A 42 5.10 -2.42 18.45
N MET A 43 5.28 -1.87 17.25
CA MET A 43 4.90 -0.48 16.93
C MET A 43 3.41 -0.32 16.64
N GLY A 44 2.77 -1.32 16.03
CA GLY A 44 1.38 -1.23 15.56
C GLY A 44 0.40 -0.80 16.64
N PRO A 45 0.25 -1.54 17.74
CA PRO A 45 -0.71 -1.20 18.79
C PRO A 45 -0.55 0.21 19.38
N PRO A 46 0.64 0.67 19.81
CA PRO A 46 0.82 2.04 20.31
C PRO A 46 0.42 3.13 19.32
N MET A 47 0.72 2.96 18.03
CA MET A 47 0.34 3.92 17.00
C MET A 47 -1.19 4.03 16.88
N TRP A 48 -1.87 2.89 16.79
CA TRP A 48 -3.33 2.87 16.65
C TRP A 48 -4.04 3.41 17.88
N PHE A 49 -3.55 3.06 19.08
CA PHE A 49 -4.12 3.58 20.35
C PHE A 49 -3.94 5.09 20.49
N ALA A 50 -2.79 5.66 20.08
CA ALA A 50 -2.57 7.09 20.13
C ALA A 50 -3.59 7.87 19.27
N ILE A 51 -3.85 7.37 18.05
CA ILE A 51 -4.82 7.99 17.14
C ILE A 51 -6.26 7.81 17.65
N ASP A 52 -6.59 6.63 18.19
CA ASP A 52 -7.91 6.36 18.75
C ASP A 52 -8.21 7.23 19.97
N GLU A 53 -7.26 7.30 20.88
CA GLU A 53 -7.42 8.09 22.11
C GLU A 53 -7.60 9.58 21.81
N PHE A 54 -6.82 10.11 20.86
CA PHE A 54 -7.03 11.48 20.37
C PHE A 54 -8.42 11.64 19.74
N THR A 55 -8.80 10.71 18.86
CA THR A 55 -10.08 10.77 18.14
C THR A 55 -11.26 10.74 19.11
N ALA A 56 -11.23 9.83 20.09
CA ALA A 56 -12.27 9.72 21.11
C ALA A 56 -12.33 11.01 21.96
N PHE A 57 -11.18 11.49 22.44
CA PHE A 57 -11.11 12.71 23.25
C PHE A 57 -11.59 13.94 22.48
N TYR A 58 -11.25 14.05 21.19
CA TYR A 58 -11.75 15.14 20.34
C TYR A 58 -13.26 15.11 20.19
N CYS A 59 -13.86 13.94 19.94
CA CYS A 59 -15.31 13.80 19.82
C CYS A 59 -16.04 14.06 21.13
N ASP A 60 -15.44 13.71 22.27
CA ASP A 60 -15.99 14.02 23.61
C ASP A 60 -15.94 15.52 23.92
N LEU A 61 -14.87 16.22 23.52
CA LEU A 61 -14.71 17.67 23.72
C LEU A 61 -15.65 18.50 22.82
N PHE A 62 -15.93 18.01 21.61
CA PHE A 62 -16.67 18.75 20.60
C PHE A 62 -17.94 18.00 20.18
N PRO A 63 -19.06 18.10 20.92
CA PRO A 63 -20.32 17.43 20.60
C PRO A 63 -20.78 17.74 19.17
N GLY A 64 -21.12 16.69 18.42
CA GLY A 64 -21.54 16.79 17.02
C GLY A 64 -20.39 16.71 16.01
N LYS A 65 -19.13 16.68 16.44
CA LYS A 65 -17.98 16.34 15.61
C LYS A 65 -17.82 14.82 15.49
N THR A 66 -17.22 14.40 14.40
CA THR A 66 -17.03 13.00 14.04
C THR A 66 -15.54 12.62 14.07
N ALA A 67 -15.24 11.34 13.97
CA ALA A 67 -13.87 10.86 13.78
C ALA A 67 -13.22 11.46 12.53
N LEU A 68 -13.98 11.71 11.46
CA LEU A 68 -13.47 12.36 10.24
C LEU A 68 -13.03 13.80 10.52
N ASP A 69 -13.76 14.55 11.37
CA ASP A 69 -13.34 15.88 11.81
C ASP A 69 -12.06 15.85 12.62
N ALA A 70 -11.90 14.87 13.53
CA ALA A 70 -10.64 14.66 14.28
C ALA A 70 -9.47 14.36 13.34
N HIS A 71 -9.68 13.53 12.33
CA HIS A 71 -8.63 13.15 11.39
C HIS A 71 -8.19 14.30 10.46
N ARG A 72 -8.98 15.38 10.33
CA ARG A 72 -8.51 16.61 9.66
C ARG A 72 -7.32 17.26 10.37
N LEU A 73 -7.18 17.06 11.68
CA LEU A 73 -6.06 17.57 12.46
C LEU A 73 -4.79 16.70 12.29
N LEU A 74 -4.92 15.54 11.63
CA LEU A 74 -3.86 14.56 11.46
C LEU A 74 -3.34 14.43 10.02
N GLN A 75 -3.99 15.07 9.02
CA GLN A 75 -3.63 14.96 7.58
C GLN A 75 -2.55 15.95 7.14
N GLY A 76 -2.02 15.78 5.94
CA GLY A 76 -1.11 16.74 5.29
C GLY A 76 0.29 16.75 5.89
N PHE A 77 0.78 15.63 6.43
CA PHE A 77 2.16 15.45 6.85
C PHE A 77 2.98 14.77 5.77
N ASP A 78 4.25 15.11 5.67
CA ASP A 78 5.18 14.35 4.85
C ASP A 78 5.36 12.93 5.38
N ASN A 79 5.22 11.97 4.46
CA ASN A 79 5.47 10.55 4.73
C ASN A 79 5.98 9.86 3.46
N LYS A 80 6.49 8.63 3.59
CA LYS A 80 7.06 7.88 2.48
C LYS A 80 6.06 7.54 1.38
N THR A 81 4.81 7.35 1.70
CA THR A 81 3.75 7.09 0.72
C THR A 81 3.53 8.30 -0.20
N LEU A 82 3.47 9.51 0.36
CA LEU A 82 3.35 10.74 -0.41
C LEU A 82 4.64 11.10 -1.17
N GLU A 83 5.81 10.82 -0.60
CA GLU A 83 7.10 11.02 -1.25
C GLU A 83 7.17 10.25 -2.58
N ILE A 84 6.74 9.00 -2.58
CA ILE A 84 6.68 8.17 -3.79
C ILE A 84 5.69 8.72 -4.81
N GLY A 85 4.51 9.15 -4.38
CA GLY A 85 3.54 9.81 -5.25
C GLY A 85 4.12 11.05 -5.92
N ARG A 86 4.84 11.89 -5.17
CA ARG A 86 5.54 13.07 -5.71
C ARG A 86 6.66 12.70 -6.68
N ALA A 87 7.42 11.65 -6.38
CA ALA A 87 8.48 11.17 -7.26
C ALA A 87 7.93 10.65 -8.60
N LEU A 88 6.84 9.89 -8.57
CA LEU A 88 6.12 9.46 -9.79
C LEU A 88 5.55 10.65 -10.57
N TRP A 89 5.00 11.63 -9.87
CA TRP A 89 4.47 12.84 -10.52
C TRP A 89 5.57 13.66 -11.18
N ARG A 90 6.75 13.77 -10.55
CA ARG A 90 7.94 14.36 -11.16
C ARG A 90 8.36 13.64 -12.43
N LEU A 91 8.39 12.30 -12.42
CA LEU A 91 8.68 11.50 -13.62
C LEU A 91 7.66 11.77 -14.74
N ARG A 92 6.38 11.88 -14.41
CA ARG A 92 5.32 12.26 -15.35
C ARG A 92 5.61 13.64 -15.98
N ASP A 93 6.01 14.63 -15.18
CA ASP A 93 6.31 15.98 -15.69
C ASP A 93 7.54 15.97 -16.58
N LEU A 94 8.59 15.22 -16.25
CA LEU A 94 9.76 15.02 -17.12
C LEU A 94 9.36 14.36 -18.45
N ALA A 95 8.50 13.35 -18.41
CA ALA A 95 8.00 12.69 -19.61
C ALA A 95 7.16 13.65 -20.48
N LYS A 96 6.30 14.47 -19.85
CA LYS A 96 5.47 15.48 -20.53
C LYS A 96 6.31 16.55 -21.21
N ALA A 97 7.42 16.96 -20.60
CA ALA A 97 8.36 17.94 -21.15
C ALA A 97 9.20 17.40 -22.32
N ALA A 98 9.28 16.08 -22.49
CA ALA A 98 10.08 15.42 -23.52
C ALA A 98 9.21 14.66 -24.53
N PRO A 99 8.82 15.25 -25.69
CA PRO A 99 7.90 14.61 -26.65
C PRO A 99 8.28 13.20 -27.10
N PRO A 100 9.58 12.82 -27.29
CA PRO A 100 9.93 11.43 -27.60
C PRO A 100 9.59 10.47 -26.47
N VAL A 101 9.78 10.88 -25.21
CA VAL A 101 9.47 10.07 -24.03
C VAL A 101 7.96 9.92 -23.88
N CYS A 102 7.22 11.02 -24.01
CA CYS A 102 5.76 11.00 -23.94
C CYS A 102 5.16 10.05 -25.00
N ARG A 103 5.66 10.09 -26.25
CA ARG A 103 5.24 9.15 -27.28
C ARG A 103 5.60 7.70 -26.94
N ALA A 104 6.82 7.43 -26.50
CA ALA A 104 7.22 6.07 -26.10
C ALA A 104 6.29 5.51 -25.02
N LEU A 105 5.95 6.30 -24.01
CA LEU A 105 5.01 5.90 -22.96
C LEU A 105 3.60 5.65 -23.52
N LEU A 106 3.05 6.54 -24.34
CA LEU A 106 1.65 6.47 -24.76
C LEU A 106 1.39 5.48 -25.90
N GLU A 107 2.33 5.29 -26.85
CA GLU A 107 2.15 4.53 -28.07
C GLU A 107 2.56 3.06 -27.95
N HIS A 108 3.35 2.69 -26.93
CA HIS A 108 3.80 1.31 -26.73
C HIS A 108 3.08 0.63 -25.56
N PRO A 109 2.88 -0.70 -25.56
CA PRO A 109 2.44 -1.44 -24.39
C PRO A 109 3.51 -1.33 -23.29
N ALA A 110 3.10 -1.44 -22.03
CA ALA A 110 3.97 -1.09 -20.89
C ALA A 110 5.26 -1.93 -20.82
N ASP A 111 5.22 -3.19 -21.17
CA ASP A 111 6.36 -4.10 -21.25
C ASP A 111 7.35 -3.75 -22.37
N ALA A 112 6.92 -3.07 -23.42
CA ALA A 112 7.77 -2.63 -24.54
C ALA A 112 8.33 -1.19 -24.36
N VAL A 113 7.80 -0.40 -23.41
CA VAL A 113 8.22 1.01 -23.23
C VAL A 113 9.69 1.12 -22.90
N TRP A 114 10.21 0.22 -22.06
CA TRP A 114 11.62 0.24 -21.65
C TRP A 114 12.58 0.21 -22.85
N GLY A 115 12.31 -0.64 -23.83
CA GLY A 115 13.07 -0.69 -25.07
C GLY A 115 12.80 0.50 -25.99
N ALA A 116 11.55 0.96 -26.08
CA ALA A 116 11.17 2.09 -26.92
C ALA A 116 11.86 3.40 -26.52
N LEU A 117 12.16 3.58 -25.23
CA LEU A 117 12.91 4.74 -24.72
C LEU A 117 14.35 4.81 -25.28
N GLU A 118 14.94 3.71 -25.71
CA GLU A 118 16.29 3.69 -26.30
C GLU A 118 16.39 4.42 -27.65
N ALA A 119 15.27 4.67 -28.29
CA ALA A 119 15.25 5.31 -29.62
C ALA A 119 15.64 6.81 -29.61
N SER A 120 15.86 7.42 -28.44
CA SER A 120 16.21 8.86 -28.35
C SER A 120 17.10 9.16 -27.15
N VAL A 121 17.90 10.23 -27.25
CA VAL A 121 18.72 10.73 -26.14
C VAL A 121 17.84 11.10 -24.94
N ALA A 122 16.70 11.76 -25.18
CA ALA A 122 15.75 12.10 -24.12
C ALA A 122 15.20 10.85 -23.43
N GLY A 123 14.95 9.78 -24.17
CA GLY A 123 14.53 8.50 -23.62
C GLY A 123 15.60 7.84 -22.75
N TRP A 124 16.87 7.89 -23.18
CA TRP A 124 18.00 7.43 -22.35
C TRP A 124 18.09 8.20 -21.03
N CYS A 125 18.01 9.53 -21.05
CA CYS A 125 18.00 10.34 -19.83
C CYS A 125 16.81 10.00 -18.93
N PHE A 126 15.64 9.79 -19.50
CA PHE A 126 14.45 9.40 -18.73
C PHE A 126 14.59 8.01 -18.10
N ARG A 127 15.23 7.07 -18.78
CA ARG A 127 15.53 5.74 -18.21
C ARG A 127 16.41 5.83 -16.97
N GLU A 128 17.41 6.72 -16.96
CA GLU A 128 18.23 6.93 -15.76
C GLU A 128 17.39 7.47 -14.59
N GLU A 129 16.55 8.49 -14.83
CA GLU A 129 15.62 9.00 -13.80
C GLU A 129 14.67 7.89 -13.29
N LEU A 130 14.19 7.02 -14.19
CA LEU A 130 13.34 5.90 -13.83
C LEU A 130 14.12 4.83 -13.05
N ARG A 131 15.38 4.56 -13.40
CA ARG A 131 16.26 3.65 -12.62
C ARG A 131 16.53 4.18 -11.23
N ASP A 132 16.82 5.48 -11.09
CA ASP A 132 17.01 6.09 -9.77
C ASP A 132 15.74 5.97 -8.92
N PHE A 133 14.58 6.22 -9.51
CA PHE A 133 13.29 5.99 -8.85
C PHE A 133 13.12 4.52 -8.40
N LEU A 134 13.42 3.56 -9.27
CA LEU A 134 13.31 2.14 -8.96
C LEU A 134 14.30 1.71 -7.87
N LYS A 135 15.52 2.24 -7.88
CA LYS A 135 16.53 1.99 -6.84
C LYS A 135 16.06 2.45 -5.46
N ASP A 136 15.40 3.61 -5.38
CA ASP A 136 14.93 4.19 -4.13
C ASP A 136 13.61 3.55 -3.64
N TYR A 137 12.69 3.24 -4.57
CA TYR A 137 11.32 2.86 -4.25
C TYR A 137 10.88 1.52 -4.85
N GLY A 138 11.71 0.88 -5.65
CA GLY A 138 11.34 -0.30 -6.45
C GLY A 138 11.31 -1.63 -5.72
N ARG A 139 11.81 -1.70 -4.47
CA ARG A 139 11.81 -2.95 -3.66
C ARG A 139 10.44 -3.41 -3.20
N ARG A 140 9.38 -2.75 -3.61
CA ARG A 140 8.02 -3.12 -3.28
C ARG A 140 7.43 -4.08 -4.30
N SER A 141 6.70 -5.06 -3.80
CA SER A 141 5.90 -5.97 -4.62
C SER A 141 4.40 -5.71 -4.41
N SER A 142 3.59 -6.30 -5.27
CA SER A 142 2.12 -6.21 -5.19
C SER A 142 1.53 -6.98 -4.01
N LEU A 143 2.23 -8.02 -3.55
CA LEU A 143 1.86 -8.85 -2.42
C LEU A 143 3.02 -8.94 -1.42
N TRP A 144 2.69 -9.29 -0.19
CA TRP A 144 3.65 -9.55 0.88
C TRP A 144 4.14 -11.01 0.80
N ASP A 145 4.70 -11.32 -0.37
CA ASP A 145 5.24 -12.64 -0.70
C ASP A 145 6.56 -12.46 -1.44
N TRP A 146 7.59 -13.14 -1.00
CA TRP A 146 8.92 -13.07 -1.60
C TRP A 146 8.97 -13.60 -3.03
N GLY A 147 8.04 -14.46 -3.43
CA GLY A 147 7.93 -14.99 -4.79
C GLY A 147 7.35 -14.01 -5.81
N TYR A 148 6.76 -12.89 -5.35
CA TYR A 148 6.21 -11.89 -6.25
C TYR A 148 7.29 -10.88 -6.69
N PRO A 149 7.32 -10.54 -8.01
CA PRO A 149 8.29 -9.59 -8.54
C PRO A 149 8.10 -8.21 -7.90
N SER A 150 9.21 -7.57 -7.57
CA SER A 150 9.26 -6.18 -7.16
C SER A 150 9.17 -5.25 -8.37
N TRP A 151 8.98 -3.95 -8.15
CA TRP A 151 9.07 -2.98 -9.24
C TRP A 151 10.48 -2.85 -9.84
N GLU A 152 11.53 -3.25 -9.10
CA GLU A 152 12.89 -3.39 -9.66
C GLU A 152 12.96 -4.53 -10.68
N ASP A 153 12.24 -5.64 -10.44
CA ASP A 153 12.22 -6.80 -11.35
C ASP A 153 11.32 -6.58 -12.54
N ASP A 154 10.17 -5.95 -12.31
CA ASP A 154 9.16 -5.63 -13.34
C ASP A 154 8.65 -4.19 -13.16
N PRO A 155 9.15 -3.22 -13.93
CA PRO A 155 8.72 -1.83 -13.86
C PRO A 155 7.34 -1.57 -14.53
N THR A 156 6.71 -2.58 -15.11
CA THR A 156 5.42 -2.44 -15.82
C THR A 156 4.35 -1.73 -14.99
N PRO A 157 4.16 -1.99 -13.68
CA PRO A 157 3.20 -1.25 -12.87
C PRO A 157 3.52 0.24 -12.76
N VAL A 158 4.81 0.59 -12.64
CA VAL A 158 5.26 2.00 -12.61
C VAL A 158 4.98 2.69 -13.94
N ILE A 159 5.29 2.03 -15.05
CA ILE A 159 5.06 2.53 -16.40
C ILE A 159 3.55 2.74 -16.65
N ASN A 160 2.70 1.80 -16.24
CA ASN A 160 1.24 1.95 -16.34
C ASN A 160 0.72 3.17 -15.56
N ASN A 161 1.24 3.39 -14.36
CA ASN A 161 0.89 4.59 -13.59
C ASN A 161 1.32 5.88 -14.30
N LEU A 162 2.52 5.93 -14.87
CA LEU A 162 2.99 7.08 -15.63
C LEU A 162 2.12 7.35 -16.86
N LYS A 163 1.68 6.30 -17.58
CA LYS A 163 0.74 6.42 -18.71
C LYS A 163 -0.59 7.02 -18.25
N ASN A 164 -1.15 6.51 -17.15
CA ASN A 164 -2.40 7.01 -16.58
C ASN A 164 -2.25 8.49 -16.16
N TYR A 165 -1.13 8.86 -15.55
CA TYR A 165 -0.89 10.26 -15.16
C TYR A 165 -0.71 11.21 -16.34
N LEU A 166 -0.13 10.74 -17.44
CA LEU A 166 -0.03 11.51 -18.68
C LEU A 166 -1.39 11.74 -19.35
N ALA A 167 -2.32 10.80 -19.19
CA ALA A 167 -3.68 10.88 -19.72
C ALA A 167 -4.61 11.79 -18.90
N GLN A 168 -4.21 12.18 -17.68
CA GLN A 168 -5.02 13.03 -16.81
C GLN A 168 -4.96 14.51 -17.21
N PRO A 169 -6.04 15.28 -16.94
CA PRO A 169 -5.99 16.73 -16.94
C PRO A 169 -4.87 17.25 -16.03
N ASP A 170 -4.43 18.45 -16.28
CA ASP A 170 -3.43 19.07 -15.43
C ASP A 170 -3.98 19.23 -14.00
N ARG A 171 -3.33 18.55 -13.07
CA ARG A 171 -3.55 18.62 -11.64
C ARG A 171 -2.26 19.08 -10.99
N ASP A 172 -2.36 20.00 -10.07
CA ASP A 172 -1.22 20.44 -9.25
C ASP A 172 -1.20 19.66 -7.94
N LEU A 173 -0.57 18.49 -7.97
CA LEU A 173 -0.44 17.63 -6.78
C LEU A 173 0.25 18.37 -5.62
N ARG A 174 1.20 19.26 -5.92
CA ARG A 174 1.89 20.04 -4.88
C ARG A 174 0.92 21.01 -4.20
N ALA A 175 0.06 21.68 -4.99
CA ALA A 175 -0.96 22.56 -4.45
C ALA A 175 -1.96 21.79 -3.58
N ASP A 176 -2.40 20.61 -4.02
CA ASP A 176 -3.32 19.76 -3.26
C ASP A 176 -2.74 19.36 -1.89
N LEU A 177 -1.49 18.92 -1.84
CA LEU A 177 -0.82 18.53 -0.58
C LEU A 177 -0.58 19.75 0.32
N THR A 178 -0.23 20.91 -0.26
CA THR A 178 -0.06 22.16 0.50
C THR A 178 -1.39 22.60 1.11
N LEU A 179 -2.49 22.42 0.38
CA LEU A 179 -3.82 22.77 0.87
C LEU A 179 -4.26 21.82 2.00
N ALA A 180 -3.97 20.52 1.92
CA ALA A 180 -4.25 19.57 2.99
C ALA A 180 -3.52 19.96 4.30
N ALA A 181 -2.26 20.38 4.20
CA ALA A 181 -1.51 20.88 5.35
C ALA A 181 -2.11 22.19 5.92
N ALA A 182 -2.52 23.12 5.05
CA ALA A 182 -3.15 24.38 5.48
C ALA A 182 -4.51 24.13 6.16
N GLU A 183 -5.30 23.19 5.65
CA GLU A 183 -6.59 22.78 6.26
C GLU A 183 -6.37 22.15 7.64
N ARG A 184 -5.30 21.34 7.83
CA ARG A 184 -4.92 20.85 9.15
C ARG A 184 -4.62 21.97 10.12
N GLU A 185 -3.73 22.90 9.75
CA GLU A 185 -3.36 24.04 10.62
C GLU A 185 -4.57 24.88 10.99
N ALA A 186 -5.49 25.14 10.05
CA ALA A 186 -6.73 25.87 10.30
C ALA A 186 -7.63 25.10 11.27
N ALA A 187 -7.77 23.77 11.12
CA ALA A 187 -8.57 22.94 12.03
C ALA A 187 -7.98 22.92 13.45
N ILE A 188 -6.64 22.84 13.59
CA ILE A 188 -5.96 22.90 14.88
C ILE A 188 -6.17 24.28 15.54
N ALA A 189 -6.00 25.36 14.78
CA ALA A 189 -6.20 26.72 15.30
C ALA A 189 -7.65 26.93 15.78
N GLN A 190 -8.64 26.41 15.05
CA GLN A 190 -10.03 26.46 15.45
C GLN A 190 -10.28 25.66 16.74
N ALA A 191 -9.79 24.42 16.83
CA ALA A 191 -9.94 23.60 18.03
C ALA A 191 -9.30 24.27 19.27
N ARG A 192 -8.11 24.87 19.12
CA ARG A 192 -7.45 25.65 20.21
C ARG A 192 -8.28 26.86 20.62
N CYS A 193 -8.90 27.55 19.66
CA CYS A 193 -9.81 28.68 19.94
C CYS A 193 -11.04 28.21 20.72
N ASP A 194 -11.65 27.11 20.30
CA ASP A 194 -12.83 26.53 20.96
C ASP A 194 -12.52 26.05 22.39
N LEU A 195 -11.26 25.72 22.68
CA LEU A 195 -10.77 25.27 23.99
C LEU A 195 -10.32 26.42 24.92
N THR A 196 -10.38 27.67 24.49
CA THR A 196 -9.82 28.81 25.25
C THR A 196 -10.37 28.90 26.67
N ASP A 197 -11.65 28.63 26.85
CA ASP A 197 -12.34 28.70 28.14
C ASP A 197 -12.31 27.39 28.95
N TYR A 198 -11.69 26.35 28.42
CA TYR A 198 -11.54 25.08 29.11
C TYR A 198 -10.43 25.13 30.15
N PRO A 199 -10.52 24.32 31.24
CA PRO A 199 -9.44 24.21 32.24
C PRO A 199 -8.10 23.84 31.62
N GLN A 200 -7.00 24.40 32.19
CA GLN A 200 -5.64 24.14 31.66
C GLN A 200 -5.31 22.64 31.50
N PRO A 201 -5.66 21.74 32.47
CA PRO A 201 -5.38 20.31 32.28
C PRO A 201 -6.05 19.68 31.06
N VAL A 202 -7.22 20.16 30.64
CA VAL A 202 -7.93 19.69 29.44
C VAL A 202 -7.20 20.15 28.18
N ARG A 203 -6.76 21.41 28.15
CA ARG A 203 -5.97 21.96 27.04
C ARG A 203 -4.62 21.23 26.89
N ASP A 204 -3.93 21.01 28.01
CA ASP A 204 -2.66 20.29 28.01
C ASP A 204 -2.85 18.84 27.52
N ARG A 205 -3.94 18.19 27.92
CA ARG A 205 -4.26 16.83 27.45
C ARG A 205 -4.56 16.79 25.96
N PHE A 206 -5.28 17.79 25.43
CA PHE A 206 -5.53 17.92 24.01
C PHE A 206 -4.23 18.01 23.20
N GLU A 207 -3.30 18.89 23.60
CA GLU A 207 -2.02 19.02 22.89
C GLU A 207 -1.19 17.73 22.96
N GLN A 208 -1.10 17.08 24.11
CA GLN A 208 -0.37 15.82 24.27
C GLN A 208 -0.92 14.71 23.36
N LEU A 209 -2.24 14.58 23.30
CA LEU A 209 -2.88 13.57 22.47
C LEU A 209 -2.75 13.90 20.99
N LEU A 210 -2.89 15.16 20.60
CA LEU A 210 -2.71 15.63 19.24
C LEU A 210 -1.30 15.33 18.75
N ASP A 211 -0.27 15.71 19.50
CA ASP A 211 1.14 15.44 19.15
C ASP A 211 1.39 13.94 18.98
N ALA A 212 0.92 13.13 19.94
CA ALA A 212 1.09 11.69 19.88
C ALA A 212 0.39 11.07 18.64
N ALA A 213 -0.82 11.52 18.33
CA ALA A 213 -1.58 11.03 17.19
C ALA A 213 -0.97 11.46 15.84
N GLN A 214 -0.42 12.67 15.74
CA GLN A 214 0.27 13.16 14.54
C GLN A 214 1.54 12.35 14.26
N ILE A 215 2.37 12.08 15.28
CA ILE A 215 3.55 11.22 15.17
C ILE A 215 3.11 9.80 14.75
N ALA A 216 2.09 9.27 15.40
CA ALA A 216 1.58 7.93 15.13
C ALA A 216 1.09 7.79 13.68
N LEU A 217 0.35 8.77 13.14
CA LEU A 217 -0.15 8.71 11.77
C LEU A 217 0.98 8.71 10.73
N VAL A 218 2.01 9.54 10.92
CA VAL A 218 3.19 9.51 10.04
C VAL A 218 3.89 8.15 10.10
N LEU A 219 3.98 7.56 11.29
CA LEU A 219 4.60 6.25 11.47
C LEU A 219 3.77 5.13 10.83
N THR A 220 2.43 5.22 10.78
CA THR A 220 1.59 4.20 10.11
C THR A 220 1.88 4.06 8.62
N GLU A 221 2.30 5.12 7.95
CA GLU A 221 2.70 5.08 6.54
C GLU A 221 4.18 4.75 6.37
N ASN A 222 5.03 5.32 7.22
CA ASN A 222 6.47 5.17 7.12
C ASN A 222 6.96 3.76 7.47
N HIS A 223 6.35 3.07 8.45
CA HIS A 223 6.83 1.74 8.86
C HIS A 223 6.75 0.72 7.72
N THR A 224 5.71 0.79 6.90
CA THR A 224 5.57 -0.10 5.74
C THR A 224 6.72 0.07 4.75
N TYR A 225 7.15 1.32 4.49
CA TYR A 225 8.33 1.55 3.63
C TYR A 225 9.60 1.02 4.28
N TYR A 226 9.81 1.39 5.55
CA TYR A 226 11.08 1.11 6.21
C TYR A 226 11.22 -0.35 6.66
N ILE A 227 10.15 -1.02 7.02
CA ILE A 227 10.18 -2.39 7.54
C ILE A 227 9.76 -3.36 6.44
N ASP A 228 8.54 -3.21 5.93
CA ASP A 228 7.95 -4.23 5.07
C ASP A 228 8.64 -4.25 3.70
N PHE A 229 8.61 -3.15 2.95
CA PHE A 229 9.17 -3.16 1.59
C PHE A 229 10.69 -3.29 1.57
N ASN A 230 11.41 -2.62 2.48
CA ASN A 230 12.86 -2.80 2.50
C ASN A 230 13.25 -4.18 3.01
N GLY A 231 12.65 -4.67 4.11
CA GLY A 231 12.95 -6.01 4.63
C GLY A 231 12.63 -7.13 3.64
N PHE A 232 11.41 -7.15 3.08
CA PHE A 232 11.04 -8.11 2.05
C PHE A 232 11.86 -7.97 0.79
N GLY A 233 12.09 -6.75 0.32
CA GLY A 233 12.81 -6.50 -0.92
C GLY A 233 14.27 -6.95 -0.87
N TRP A 234 14.96 -6.75 0.25
CA TRP A 234 16.32 -7.24 0.40
C TRP A 234 16.39 -8.77 0.40
N LEU A 235 15.49 -9.44 1.13
CA LEU A 235 15.41 -10.90 1.11
C LEU A 235 15.00 -11.44 -0.26
N HIS A 236 14.04 -10.82 -0.92
CA HIS A 236 13.65 -11.19 -2.28
C HIS A 236 14.84 -11.14 -3.24
N ARG A 237 15.60 -10.03 -3.24
CA ARG A 237 16.80 -9.89 -4.09
C ARG A 237 17.85 -10.95 -3.78
N LEU A 238 18.12 -11.21 -2.50
CA LEU A 238 19.07 -12.23 -2.08
C LEU A 238 18.64 -13.64 -2.52
N ILE A 239 17.39 -14.01 -2.27
CA ILE A 239 16.85 -15.32 -2.66
C ILE A 239 16.86 -15.49 -4.19
N ARG A 240 16.49 -14.43 -4.93
CA ARG A 240 16.50 -14.43 -6.39
C ARG A 240 17.92 -14.58 -6.94
N GLU A 241 18.93 -13.94 -6.34
CA GLU A 241 20.32 -14.13 -6.72
C GLU A 241 20.79 -15.56 -6.44
N CYS A 242 20.41 -16.16 -5.31
CA CYS A 242 20.61 -17.60 -5.09
C CYS A 242 19.99 -18.42 -6.23
N GLY A 243 18.79 -18.08 -6.65
CA GLY A 243 18.12 -18.72 -7.79
C GLY A 243 18.87 -18.57 -9.10
N GLN A 244 19.45 -17.40 -9.40
CA GLN A 244 20.26 -17.17 -10.58
C GLN A 244 21.50 -18.07 -10.60
N ARG A 245 22.21 -18.16 -9.46
CA ARG A 245 23.38 -19.05 -9.33
C ARG A 245 23.00 -20.51 -9.48
N LEU A 246 21.91 -20.95 -8.82
CA LEU A 246 21.44 -22.34 -8.90
C LEU A 246 20.93 -22.69 -10.31
N ALA A 247 20.31 -21.78 -11.04
CA ALA A 247 19.93 -21.98 -12.42
C ALA A 247 21.16 -22.05 -13.35
N SER A 248 22.17 -21.21 -13.12
CA SER A 248 23.40 -21.21 -13.94
C SER A 248 24.20 -22.53 -13.86
N VAL A 249 24.12 -23.23 -12.73
CA VAL A 249 24.75 -24.56 -12.53
C VAL A 249 23.81 -25.73 -12.83
N GLY A 250 22.57 -25.45 -13.27
CA GLY A 250 21.60 -26.46 -13.73
C GLY A 250 20.78 -27.13 -12.63
N CYS A 251 20.78 -26.63 -11.40
CA CYS A 251 19.92 -27.11 -10.31
C CYS A 251 18.45 -26.72 -10.51
N LEU A 252 18.19 -25.57 -11.11
CA LEU A 252 16.88 -25.03 -11.45
C LEU A 252 16.80 -24.75 -12.96
N ASN A 253 15.58 -24.69 -13.51
CA ASN A 253 15.38 -24.29 -14.91
C ASN A 253 15.29 -22.76 -15.07
N ASP A 254 14.74 -22.08 -14.07
CA ASP A 254 14.50 -20.64 -14.05
C ASP A 254 14.97 -20.08 -12.69
N PRO A 255 15.58 -18.90 -12.64
CA PRO A 255 15.95 -18.26 -11.38
C PRO A 255 14.80 -18.16 -10.38
N ASN A 256 13.59 -17.87 -10.84
CA ASN A 256 12.42 -17.71 -9.98
C ASN A 256 11.87 -19.05 -9.46
N ASP A 257 12.34 -20.18 -9.98
CA ASP A 257 12.03 -21.51 -9.44
C ASP A 257 12.50 -21.67 -7.98
N VAL A 258 13.44 -20.85 -7.52
CA VAL A 258 13.91 -20.81 -6.13
C VAL A 258 12.78 -20.53 -5.13
N PHE A 259 11.79 -19.75 -5.51
CA PHE A 259 10.64 -19.40 -4.66
C PHE A 259 9.66 -20.57 -4.45
N TYR A 260 9.81 -21.64 -5.20
CA TYR A 260 9.09 -22.91 -5.02
C TYR A 260 9.87 -23.92 -4.13
N LEU A 261 11.03 -23.55 -3.61
CA LEU A 261 11.75 -24.33 -2.61
C LEU A 261 11.38 -23.86 -1.19
N THR A 262 11.31 -24.78 -0.27
CA THR A 262 11.29 -24.42 1.15
C THR A 262 12.66 -23.88 1.57
N LEU A 263 12.72 -23.12 2.66
CA LEU A 263 14.00 -22.62 3.19
C LEU A 263 14.99 -23.75 3.48
N ALA A 264 14.52 -24.89 3.97
CA ALA A 264 15.38 -26.05 4.22
C ALA A 264 15.97 -26.63 2.92
N GLU A 265 15.15 -26.73 1.85
CA GLU A 265 15.62 -27.20 0.54
C GLU A 265 16.56 -26.21 -0.12
N LEU A 266 16.31 -24.89 0.03
CA LEU A 266 17.23 -23.85 -0.44
C LEU A 266 18.61 -23.98 0.23
N ARG A 267 18.64 -24.09 1.56
CA ARG A 267 19.87 -24.31 2.35
C ARG A 267 20.62 -25.56 1.90
N GLU A 268 19.91 -26.66 1.73
CA GLU A 268 20.49 -27.92 1.25
C GLU A 268 21.08 -27.77 -0.16
N THR A 269 20.35 -27.09 -1.04
CA THR A 269 20.78 -26.91 -2.44
C THR A 269 21.96 -25.94 -2.55
N LEU A 270 22.02 -24.88 -1.75
CA LEU A 270 23.18 -23.99 -1.67
C LEU A 270 24.43 -24.70 -1.15
N ALA A 271 24.28 -25.61 -0.19
CA ALA A 271 25.38 -26.43 0.34
C ALA A 271 25.83 -27.53 -0.63
N ALA A 272 24.94 -28.01 -1.49
CA ALA A 272 25.21 -29.07 -2.47
C ALA A 272 24.64 -28.70 -3.85
N PRO A 273 25.28 -27.79 -4.61
CA PRO A 273 24.74 -27.23 -5.87
C PRO A 273 24.79 -28.23 -7.06
N THR A 274 24.83 -29.49 -6.77
CA THR A 274 24.64 -30.61 -7.71
C THR A 274 23.29 -31.28 -7.60
N LEU A 275 22.46 -30.87 -6.59
CA LEU A 275 21.13 -31.42 -6.40
C LEU A 275 20.17 -30.90 -7.49
N ASP A 276 19.57 -31.83 -8.20
CA ASP A 276 18.56 -31.47 -9.21
C ASP A 276 17.20 -31.16 -8.55
N ARG A 277 16.80 -29.89 -8.56
CA ARG A 277 15.50 -29.41 -8.02
C ARG A 277 14.48 -29.07 -9.10
N ARG A 278 14.81 -29.25 -10.37
CA ARG A 278 13.98 -28.82 -11.52
C ARG A 278 12.59 -29.44 -11.50
N ALA A 279 12.49 -30.75 -11.30
CA ALA A 279 11.21 -31.44 -11.27
C ALA A 279 10.36 -31.03 -10.05
N LEU A 280 11.01 -30.85 -8.90
CA LEU A 280 10.34 -30.41 -7.66
C LEU A 280 9.73 -29.01 -7.82
N ALA A 281 10.54 -28.03 -8.26
CA ALA A 281 10.09 -26.67 -8.46
C ALA A 281 8.99 -26.56 -9.53
N ALA A 282 9.16 -27.26 -10.66
CA ALA A 282 8.18 -27.31 -11.73
C ALA A 282 6.83 -27.91 -11.25
N GLY A 283 6.86 -28.98 -10.44
CA GLY A 283 5.69 -29.60 -9.87
C GLY A 283 4.91 -28.62 -8.95
N ARG A 284 5.61 -27.94 -8.05
CA ARG A 284 5.00 -26.95 -7.13
C ARG A 284 4.50 -25.71 -7.88
N ARG A 285 5.21 -25.25 -8.89
CA ARG A 285 4.71 -24.15 -9.76
C ARG A 285 3.42 -24.55 -10.46
N ALA A 286 3.34 -25.76 -11.03
CA ALA A 286 2.14 -26.25 -11.67
C ALA A 286 0.97 -26.41 -10.66
N GLU A 287 1.28 -26.80 -9.42
CA GLU A 287 0.28 -26.87 -8.34
C GLU A 287 -0.21 -25.46 -7.96
N ALA A 288 0.68 -24.47 -7.80
CA ALA A 288 0.29 -23.10 -7.50
C ALA A 288 -0.60 -22.51 -8.60
N VAL A 289 -0.26 -22.71 -9.88
CA VAL A 289 -1.11 -22.28 -11.01
C VAL A 289 -2.49 -22.96 -10.96
N ARG A 290 -2.55 -24.26 -10.65
CA ARG A 290 -3.82 -24.98 -10.54
C ARG A 290 -4.72 -24.42 -9.44
N TRP A 291 -4.15 -23.97 -8.34
CA TRP A 291 -4.91 -23.43 -7.19
C TRP A 291 -5.24 -21.94 -7.32
N ALA A 292 -4.56 -21.19 -8.22
CA ALA A 292 -4.78 -19.76 -8.38
C ALA A 292 -6.23 -19.41 -8.77
N ASP A 293 -6.93 -20.29 -9.48
CA ASP A 293 -8.31 -20.09 -9.90
C ASP A 293 -9.36 -20.53 -8.84
N TYR A 294 -8.91 -21.12 -7.74
CA TYR A 294 -9.83 -21.54 -6.69
C TYR A 294 -10.04 -20.39 -5.69
N PRO A 295 -11.31 -20.03 -5.41
CA PRO A 295 -11.59 -19.01 -4.41
C PRO A 295 -11.11 -19.47 -3.05
N GLU A 296 -10.34 -18.63 -2.38
CA GLU A 296 -9.93 -18.88 -1.00
C GLU A 296 -11.16 -18.92 -0.09
N PRO A 297 -11.28 -19.91 0.81
CA PRO A 297 -12.32 -19.90 1.80
C PRO A 297 -12.13 -18.70 2.73
N ALA A 298 -13.20 -17.98 3.03
CA ALA A 298 -13.15 -16.80 3.90
C ALA A 298 -12.59 -17.12 5.30
N GLU A 299 -12.73 -18.37 5.74
CA GLU A 299 -12.26 -18.84 7.05
C GLU A 299 -11.80 -20.31 6.96
N LEU A 300 -10.73 -20.62 7.69
CA LEU A 300 -10.23 -21.99 7.89
C LEU A 300 -10.42 -22.40 9.34
N GLY A 301 -10.98 -23.62 9.55
CA GLY A 301 -11.18 -24.19 10.87
C GLY A 301 -12.54 -23.83 11.49
N THR A 302 -12.67 -24.09 12.79
CA THR A 302 -13.89 -23.79 13.55
C THR A 302 -13.77 -22.40 14.13
N ARG A 303 -14.70 -21.51 13.81
CA ARG A 303 -14.76 -20.18 14.41
C ARG A 303 -14.99 -20.33 15.92
N PRO A 304 -14.13 -19.79 16.79
CA PRO A 304 -14.43 -19.75 18.21
C PRO A 304 -15.68 -18.89 18.44
N ALA A 305 -16.47 -19.24 19.46
CA ALA A 305 -17.71 -18.54 19.78
C ALA A 305 -17.48 -17.03 19.98
N GLU A 306 -16.34 -16.68 20.61
CA GLU A 306 -15.80 -15.30 20.64
C GLU A 306 -14.28 -15.36 20.53
N PRO A 307 -13.65 -14.59 19.63
CA PRO A 307 -12.20 -14.46 19.56
C PRO A 307 -11.62 -13.87 20.85
N VAL A 308 -10.52 -14.43 21.36
CA VAL A 308 -9.91 -14.06 22.65
C VAL A 308 -9.59 -12.55 22.76
N TYR A 309 -9.21 -11.90 21.66
CA TYR A 309 -8.92 -10.46 21.62
C TYR A 309 -10.17 -9.59 21.78
N LEU A 310 -11.39 -10.12 21.62
CA LEU A 310 -12.64 -9.40 21.88
C LEU A 310 -12.98 -9.30 23.36
N TYR A 311 -12.30 -10.05 24.24
CA TYR A 311 -12.56 -10.02 25.68
C TYR A 311 -12.08 -8.73 26.36
N SER A 312 -11.09 -8.03 25.77
CA SER A 312 -10.64 -6.73 26.30
C SER A 312 -11.22 -5.56 25.51
N ALA A 313 -11.40 -4.42 26.18
CA ALA A 313 -11.80 -3.19 25.52
C ALA A 313 -10.74 -2.74 24.51
N GLU A 314 -9.46 -2.92 24.83
CA GLU A 314 -8.32 -2.62 24.00
C GLU A 314 -8.32 -3.49 22.72
N GLY A 315 -8.56 -4.79 22.87
CA GLY A 315 -8.68 -5.71 21.73
C GLY A 315 -9.82 -5.32 20.78
N ARG A 316 -10.99 -4.96 21.32
CA ARG A 316 -12.11 -4.44 20.50
C ARG A 316 -11.77 -3.15 19.80
N ARG A 317 -11.07 -2.21 20.47
CA ARG A 317 -10.59 -0.96 19.86
C ARG A 317 -9.60 -1.22 18.74
N MET A 318 -8.64 -2.14 18.95
CA MET A 318 -7.65 -2.53 17.95
C MET A 318 -8.29 -3.05 16.65
N LEU A 319 -9.37 -3.82 16.76
CA LEU A 319 -10.06 -4.38 15.60
C LEU A 319 -10.70 -3.32 14.68
N ARG A 320 -11.04 -2.16 15.19
CA ARG A 320 -11.54 -1.03 14.36
C ARG A 320 -10.49 -0.57 13.35
N TYR A 321 -9.21 -0.80 13.63
CA TYR A 321 -8.08 -0.29 12.85
C TYR A 321 -7.49 -1.32 11.91
N ILE A 322 -7.47 -2.60 12.31
CA ILE A 322 -6.93 -3.70 11.49
C ILE A 322 -7.82 -4.00 10.27
N GLY A 323 -8.96 -3.34 10.19
CA GLY A 323 -9.70 -3.29 8.94
C GLY A 323 -10.71 -4.40 8.72
N GLY A 324 -11.92 -4.20 9.21
CA GLY A 324 -13.10 -4.83 8.66
C GLY A 324 -13.41 -6.26 9.11
N LEU A 325 -12.55 -6.90 9.89
CA LEU A 325 -12.83 -8.24 10.41
C LEU A 325 -13.91 -8.25 11.51
N VAL A 326 -14.05 -7.14 12.26
CA VAL A 326 -15.12 -6.98 13.25
C VAL A 326 -15.56 -5.53 13.32
N THR A 327 -16.76 -5.22 12.87
CA THR A 327 -17.41 -3.95 13.14
C THR A 327 -18.21 -4.08 14.45
N GLU A 328 -17.87 -3.33 15.48
CA GLU A 328 -18.60 -3.31 16.76
C GLU A 328 -20.04 -2.78 16.62
N ALA A 329 -20.28 -1.92 15.64
CA ALA A 329 -21.63 -1.46 15.34
C ALA A 329 -22.09 -2.02 13.99
N PRO A 330 -23.30 -2.59 13.91
CA PRO A 330 -23.87 -2.87 12.62
C PRO A 330 -23.98 -1.55 11.86
N LEU A 331 -23.41 -1.52 10.64
CA LEU A 331 -23.62 -0.38 9.74
C LEU A 331 -25.13 -0.19 9.59
N PRO A 332 -25.64 1.06 9.54
CA PRO A 332 -27.03 1.30 9.25
C PRO A 332 -27.45 0.51 8.00
N VAL A 333 -28.65 -0.07 8.04
CA VAL A 333 -29.17 -0.84 6.90
C VAL A 333 -29.20 0.08 5.68
N ALA A 334 -28.54 -0.33 4.61
CA ALA A 334 -28.58 0.40 3.35
C ALA A 334 -29.93 0.19 2.67
N GLU A 335 -30.44 1.22 2.01
CA GLU A 335 -31.62 1.11 1.15
C GLU A 335 -31.32 0.25 -0.08
N PRO A 336 -32.36 -0.32 -0.75
CA PRO A 336 -32.14 -0.99 -2.03
C PRO A 336 -31.37 -0.08 -3.01
N GLY A 337 -30.36 -0.63 -3.69
CA GLY A 337 -29.49 0.15 -4.56
C GLY A 337 -28.38 0.95 -3.87
N GLN A 338 -28.20 0.77 -2.56
CA GLN A 338 -27.13 1.41 -1.79
C GLN A 338 -26.21 0.40 -1.09
N LEU A 339 -24.97 0.83 -0.84
CA LEU A 339 -24.05 0.19 0.08
C LEU A 339 -23.57 1.22 1.11
N ARG A 340 -23.34 0.74 2.32
CA ARG A 340 -22.78 1.56 3.40
C ARG A 340 -21.44 1.00 3.87
N GLY A 341 -20.50 1.91 4.07
CA GLY A 341 -19.21 1.69 4.69
C GLY A 341 -18.91 2.80 5.70
N GLN A 342 -17.66 2.94 6.05
CA GLN A 342 -17.15 4.04 6.84
C GLN A 342 -16.79 5.23 5.94
N ALA A 343 -17.00 6.44 6.43
CA ALA A 343 -16.58 7.69 5.78
C ALA A 343 -15.05 7.78 5.80
N GLY A 344 -14.39 7.23 4.79
CA GLY A 344 -12.92 7.10 4.72
C GLY A 344 -12.23 8.42 4.38
N SER A 345 -12.79 9.20 3.45
CA SER A 345 -12.31 10.52 3.04
C SER A 345 -13.48 11.36 2.53
N PRO A 346 -13.56 12.66 2.87
CA PRO A 346 -14.70 13.51 2.56
C PRO A 346 -14.82 13.81 1.06
N GLY A 347 -16.03 14.24 0.66
CA GLY A 347 -16.35 14.67 -0.69
C GLY A 347 -17.26 13.71 -1.42
N LYS A 348 -17.64 14.10 -2.65
CA LYS A 348 -18.57 13.34 -3.49
C LYS A 348 -18.02 13.17 -4.89
N ALA A 349 -18.23 11.99 -5.46
CA ALA A 349 -17.88 11.70 -6.84
C ALA A 349 -18.95 10.85 -7.49
N ARG A 350 -19.03 10.94 -8.83
CA ARG A 350 -19.87 10.10 -9.67
C ARG A 350 -19.06 9.65 -10.89
N GLY A 351 -19.10 8.37 -11.19
CA GLY A 351 -18.37 7.81 -12.33
C GLY A 351 -18.63 6.32 -12.51
N PRO A 352 -18.08 5.73 -13.57
CA PRO A 352 -18.12 4.29 -13.76
C PRO A 352 -17.24 3.59 -12.72
N ALA A 353 -17.75 2.53 -12.15
CA ALA A 353 -16.99 1.67 -11.25
C ALA A 353 -15.94 0.87 -12.02
N ARG A 354 -14.73 0.83 -11.52
CA ARG A 354 -13.70 -0.08 -11.99
C ARG A 354 -13.39 -1.08 -10.90
N VAL A 355 -13.93 -2.29 -11.04
CA VAL A 355 -13.69 -3.38 -10.09
C VAL A 355 -12.33 -3.99 -10.42
N ILE A 356 -11.38 -3.86 -9.47
CA ILE A 356 -9.99 -4.31 -9.59
C ILE A 356 -9.68 -5.22 -8.42
N HIS A 357 -9.40 -6.49 -8.70
CA HIS A 357 -9.09 -7.48 -7.67
C HIS A 357 -7.59 -7.58 -7.38
N SER A 358 -6.75 -7.23 -8.34
CA SER A 358 -5.29 -7.25 -8.19
C SER A 358 -4.61 -6.11 -8.93
N LEU A 359 -3.38 -5.76 -8.53
CA LEU A 359 -2.58 -4.73 -9.23
C LEU A 359 -2.20 -5.11 -10.66
N ALA A 360 -2.29 -6.38 -11.06
CA ALA A 360 -2.13 -6.80 -12.44
C ALA A 360 -3.21 -6.17 -13.36
N GLU A 361 -4.40 -5.88 -12.80
CA GLU A 361 -5.51 -5.24 -13.50
C GLU A 361 -5.50 -3.71 -13.43
N ALA A 362 -4.52 -3.12 -12.72
CA ALA A 362 -4.45 -1.68 -12.47
C ALA A 362 -4.49 -0.82 -13.74
N HIS A 363 -4.00 -1.35 -14.86
CA HIS A 363 -4.02 -0.70 -16.17
C HIS A 363 -5.43 -0.42 -16.71
N ARG A 364 -6.46 -1.09 -16.17
CA ARG A 364 -7.88 -0.89 -16.54
C ARG A 364 -8.47 0.39 -15.94
N LEU A 365 -7.90 0.92 -14.85
CA LEU A 365 -8.37 2.14 -14.21
C LEU A 365 -8.07 3.36 -15.09
N GLN A 366 -9.10 4.12 -15.43
CA GLN A 366 -9.00 5.32 -16.24
C GLN A 366 -9.35 6.57 -15.42
N PRO A 367 -8.86 7.76 -15.80
CA PRO A 367 -9.26 9.02 -15.18
C PRO A 367 -10.78 9.20 -15.19
N GLY A 368 -11.36 9.45 -14.00
CA GLY A 368 -12.79 9.57 -13.81
C GLY A 368 -13.50 8.29 -13.35
N ASP A 369 -12.82 7.14 -13.39
CA ASP A 369 -13.32 5.89 -12.83
C ASP A 369 -13.32 5.95 -11.28
N ILE A 370 -14.25 5.22 -10.69
CA ILE A 370 -14.27 4.97 -9.24
C ILE A 370 -13.61 3.60 -8.99
N LEU A 371 -12.50 3.59 -8.26
CA LEU A 371 -11.82 2.36 -7.89
C LEU A 371 -12.65 1.57 -6.88
N VAL A 372 -13.02 0.34 -7.22
CA VAL A 372 -13.71 -0.61 -6.34
C VAL A 372 -12.79 -1.83 -6.16
N THR A 373 -12.43 -2.15 -4.92
CA THR A 373 -11.51 -3.27 -4.63
C THR A 373 -11.78 -3.86 -3.25
N THR A 374 -11.27 -5.06 -3.00
CA THR A 374 -11.42 -5.71 -1.68
C THR A 374 -10.71 -4.91 -0.58
N THR A 375 -9.45 -4.54 -0.82
CA THR A 375 -8.64 -3.74 0.10
C THR A 375 -7.51 -3.08 -0.68
N THR A 376 -6.83 -2.10 -0.07
CA THR A 376 -5.66 -1.47 -0.67
C THR A 376 -4.46 -1.56 0.27
N ALA A 377 -3.29 -1.63 -0.33
CA ALA A 377 -2.00 -1.62 0.35
C ALA A 377 -1.10 -0.54 -0.31
N PRO A 378 0.05 -0.18 0.26
CA PRO A 378 0.89 0.88 -0.29
C PRO A 378 1.29 0.76 -1.77
N PRO A 379 1.42 -0.43 -2.39
CA PRO A 379 1.62 -0.53 -3.85
C PRO A 379 0.45 0.00 -4.68
N TRP A 380 -0.75 0.13 -4.09
CA TRP A 380 -1.93 0.71 -4.73
C TRP A 380 -1.95 2.24 -4.76
N THR A 381 -1.09 2.90 -3.96
CA THR A 381 -1.04 4.37 -3.83
C THR A 381 -1.06 5.12 -5.16
N PRO A 382 -0.32 4.69 -6.19
CA PRO A 382 -0.34 5.40 -7.48
C PRO A 382 -1.71 5.44 -8.14
N LEU A 383 -2.58 4.46 -7.92
CA LEU A 383 -3.92 4.39 -8.51
C LEU A 383 -4.86 5.45 -7.96
N PHE A 384 -4.64 5.88 -6.71
CA PHE A 384 -5.47 6.91 -6.09
C PHE A 384 -5.41 8.24 -6.84
N LEU A 385 -4.26 8.56 -7.43
CA LEU A 385 -4.13 9.77 -8.25
C LEU A 385 -4.90 9.69 -9.56
N THR A 386 -5.29 8.50 -10.00
CA THR A 386 -6.11 8.27 -11.21
C THR A 386 -7.60 8.21 -10.88
N ALA A 387 -7.95 7.65 -9.71
CA ALA A 387 -9.34 7.43 -9.32
C ALA A 387 -10.10 8.72 -9.00
N ALA A 388 -11.36 8.80 -9.38
CA ALA A 388 -12.27 9.86 -8.96
C ALA A 388 -12.77 9.66 -7.52
N ALA A 389 -12.88 8.42 -7.06
CA ALA A 389 -13.19 8.01 -5.69
C ALA A 389 -12.69 6.58 -5.45
N VAL A 390 -12.68 6.17 -4.17
CA VAL A 390 -12.27 4.82 -3.77
C VAL A 390 -13.36 4.17 -2.93
N VAL A 391 -13.67 2.90 -3.24
CA VAL A 391 -14.59 2.05 -2.46
C VAL A 391 -13.87 0.75 -2.16
N THR A 392 -13.85 0.34 -0.88
CA THR A 392 -13.24 -0.94 -0.48
C THR A 392 -14.20 -1.82 0.31
N ASP A 393 -14.13 -3.15 0.11
CA ASP A 393 -14.91 -4.11 0.91
C ASP A 393 -14.46 -4.11 2.36
N ALA A 394 -13.15 -4.14 2.58
CA ALA A 394 -12.52 -4.13 3.90
C ALA A 394 -11.83 -2.79 4.17
N GLY A 395 -11.58 -2.51 5.43
CA GLY A 395 -10.84 -1.33 5.87
C GLY A 395 -11.63 -0.48 6.86
N GLY A 396 -10.89 0.22 7.72
CA GLY A 396 -11.40 1.20 8.68
C GLY A 396 -10.83 2.59 8.40
N LEU A 397 -11.07 3.53 9.32
CA LEU A 397 -10.63 4.93 9.19
C LEU A 397 -9.09 5.10 9.12
N LEU A 398 -8.34 4.12 9.61
CA LEU A 398 -6.88 4.07 9.56
C LEU A 398 -6.34 3.05 8.54
N SER A 399 -7.22 2.46 7.71
CA SER A 399 -6.76 1.65 6.59
C SER A 399 -5.99 2.52 5.59
N HIS A 400 -5.04 1.92 4.89
CA HIS A 400 -4.26 2.59 3.84
C HIS A 400 -5.17 3.35 2.85
N GLY A 401 -6.28 2.72 2.43
CA GLY A 401 -7.27 3.33 1.53
C GLY A 401 -7.86 4.63 2.07
N ALA A 402 -8.20 4.67 3.35
CA ALA A 402 -8.77 5.87 3.97
C ALA A 402 -7.70 6.96 4.17
N VAL A 403 -6.51 6.60 4.67
CA VAL A 403 -5.42 7.54 4.93
C VAL A 403 -4.99 8.22 3.62
N VAL A 404 -4.65 7.44 2.60
CA VAL A 404 -4.16 7.97 1.32
C VAL A 404 -5.24 8.77 0.59
N SER A 405 -6.51 8.34 0.66
CA SER A 405 -7.61 9.12 0.07
C SER A 405 -7.75 10.51 0.69
N ARG A 406 -7.59 10.64 2.02
CA ARG A 406 -7.59 11.95 2.70
C ARG A 406 -6.42 12.81 2.26
N GLU A 407 -5.22 12.24 2.18
CA GLU A 407 -4.02 12.95 1.76
C GLU A 407 -4.13 13.49 0.32
N TYR A 408 -4.73 12.71 -0.58
CA TYR A 408 -4.95 13.12 -1.97
C TYR A 408 -6.31 13.80 -2.20
N ARG A 409 -7.10 14.02 -1.15
CA ARG A 409 -8.41 14.67 -1.20
C ARG A 409 -9.37 13.98 -2.18
N ILE A 410 -9.38 12.66 -2.17
CA ILE A 410 -10.21 11.81 -3.01
C ILE A 410 -11.33 11.24 -2.13
N PRO A 411 -12.63 11.37 -2.50
CA PRO A 411 -13.73 10.78 -1.75
C PRO A 411 -13.52 9.27 -1.55
N ALA A 412 -13.74 8.76 -0.34
CA ALA A 412 -13.60 7.34 -0.09
C ALA A 412 -14.64 6.78 0.87
N VAL A 413 -15.15 5.60 0.53
CA VAL A 413 -15.97 4.75 1.40
C VAL A 413 -15.22 3.44 1.60
N VAL A 414 -14.85 3.15 2.85
CA VAL A 414 -14.09 1.94 3.20
C VAL A 414 -14.93 1.00 4.06
N GLY A 415 -14.64 -0.31 4.01
CA GLY A 415 -15.39 -1.29 4.78
C GLY A 415 -16.85 -1.46 4.30
N ALA A 416 -17.08 -1.29 3.01
CA ALA A 416 -18.42 -1.47 2.40
C ALA A 416 -18.81 -2.95 2.22
N ARG A 417 -17.98 -3.87 2.74
CA ARG A 417 -18.13 -5.34 2.81
C ARG A 417 -18.09 -6.01 1.44
N ASP A 418 -19.20 -6.09 0.74
CA ASP A 418 -19.42 -6.84 -0.50
C ASP A 418 -19.54 -5.92 -1.74
N ALA A 419 -18.86 -4.78 -1.72
CA ALA A 419 -18.88 -3.82 -2.84
C ALA A 419 -18.36 -4.45 -4.14
N THR A 420 -17.26 -5.22 -4.08
CA THR A 420 -16.69 -5.90 -5.27
C THR A 420 -17.61 -6.97 -5.87
N VAL A 421 -18.58 -7.48 -5.08
CA VAL A 421 -19.56 -8.47 -5.52
C VAL A 421 -20.84 -7.80 -6.03
N ARG A 422 -21.26 -6.70 -5.38
CA ARG A 422 -22.54 -6.02 -5.66
C ARG A 422 -22.45 -4.97 -6.75
N ILE A 423 -21.28 -4.41 -6.98
CA ILE A 423 -21.04 -3.40 -8.01
C ILE A 423 -20.49 -4.10 -9.26
N ALA A 424 -21.19 -3.98 -10.37
CA ALA A 424 -20.68 -4.51 -11.63
C ALA A 424 -19.56 -3.60 -12.20
N ASP A 425 -18.57 -4.21 -12.85
CA ASP A 425 -17.54 -3.43 -13.56
C ASP A 425 -18.17 -2.57 -14.66
N GLY A 426 -17.82 -1.28 -14.70
CA GLY A 426 -18.41 -0.29 -15.59
C GLY A 426 -19.75 0.29 -15.14
N GLN A 427 -20.36 -0.20 -14.06
CA GLN A 427 -21.61 0.35 -13.53
C GLN A 427 -21.42 1.79 -13.06
N MET A 428 -22.35 2.66 -13.39
CA MET A 428 -22.35 4.03 -12.86
C MET A 428 -22.71 4.02 -11.38
N ILE A 429 -21.88 4.65 -10.56
CA ILE A 429 -22.10 4.78 -9.10
C ILE A 429 -21.85 6.21 -8.64
N ALA A 430 -22.43 6.56 -7.51
CA ALA A 430 -22.15 7.79 -6.78
C ALA A 430 -21.60 7.45 -5.40
N VAL A 431 -20.48 8.08 -5.02
CA VAL A 431 -19.80 7.94 -3.74
C VAL A 431 -19.98 9.21 -2.93
N ASP A 432 -20.49 9.10 -1.71
CA ASP A 432 -20.56 10.14 -0.69
C ASP A 432 -19.61 9.76 0.44
N GLY A 433 -18.38 10.27 0.37
CA GLY A 433 -17.36 10.02 1.37
C GLY A 433 -17.59 10.70 2.71
N ASP A 434 -18.47 11.72 2.76
CA ASP A 434 -18.86 12.38 4.01
C ASP A 434 -19.81 11.49 4.84
N GLN A 435 -20.66 10.71 4.17
CA GLN A 435 -21.67 9.85 4.79
C GLN A 435 -21.31 8.35 4.79
N GLY A 436 -20.22 7.96 4.16
CA GLY A 436 -19.86 6.55 3.97
C GLY A 436 -20.91 5.80 3.12
N LEU A 437 -21.43 6.44 2.07
CA LEU A 437 -22.52 5.92 1.24
C LEU A 437 -22.08 5.75 -0.21
N VAL A 438 -22.41 4.60 -0.80
CA VAL A 438 -22.31 4.34 -2.23
C VAL A 438 -23.70 4.07 -2.79
N THR A 439 -24.09 4.78 -3.84
CA THR A 439 -25.38 4.61 -4.53
C THR A 439 -25.14 4.02 -5.91
N LEU A 440 -25.78 2.90 -6.19
CA LEU A 440 -25.80 2.28 -7.52
C LEU A 440 -26.77 3.08 -8.41
N LEU A 441 -26.28 3.52 -9.55
CA LEU A 441 -27.08 4.29 -10.52
C LEU A 441 -27.51 3.36 -11.66
N GLU A 442 -28.66 3.65 -12.24
CA GLU A 442 -29.19 2.93 -13.40
C GLU A 442 -28.38 3.15 -14.66
#